data_7501b05e201b03074fcd190d243606a4
#
_entry.id   7501b05e201b03074fcd190d243606a4
#
_cell.length_a   1.000
_cell.length_b   1.000
_cell.length_c   1.000
_cell.angle_alpha   90.00
_cell.angle_beta   90.00
_cell.angle_gamma   90.00
#
_symmetry.space_group_name_H-M   'P 1'
#
loop_
_entity.id
_entity.type
_entity.pdbx_description
1 polymer ?
#
loop_
_entity_poly.entity_id
_entity_poly.type
_entity_poly.pdbx_seq_one_letter_code
_entity_poly.pdbx_strand_id
1 'polypeptide(L)'
;MANKQKGFIDIKVGDKKRTLHFSMNFWSEFTEQMGISLQDIGNVFQNGISLKGLRALIYSAILANDQENGNDVDYNIFTVGAWLDDLEAETINDIVNAMLQSKILGNSLNAEMEKPGKVKPSKK
;
A
#
# COMPACT_ATOMS: atom_id res chain seq x y z
N MET A 1 9.96 17.49 1.60
CA MET A 1 9.39 17.64 1.51
C MET A 1 8.81 17.32 1.38
N ALA A 2 9.09 17.40 1.57
CA ALA A 2 8.31 17.10 1.57
C ALA A 2 7.43 16.98 0.88
N ASN A 3 7.56 16.81 0.33
CA ASN A 3 6.68 16.68 -0.46
C ASN A 3 5.75 15.68 -0.12
N LYS A 4 4.89 15.99 0.70
CA LYS A 4 3.91 15.07 1.20
C LYS A 4 2.77 14.96 0.26
N GLN A 5 3.05 14.66 -0.97
CA GLN A 5 1.99 14.39 -1.90
C GLN A 5 1.26 13.13 -1.47
N LYS A 6 -0.04 13.12 -1.66
CA LYS A 6 -0.81 11.95 -1.31
C LYS A 6 -0.33 10.76 -2.09
N GLY A 7 -0.25 9.65 -1.42
CA GLY A 7 0.15 8.41 -2.05
C GLY A 7 1.63 8.14 -2.07
N PHE A 8 2.44 9.06 -1.54
CA PHE A 8 3.89 8.87 -1.49
C PHE A 8 4.39 8.83 -0.06
N ILE A 9 5.36 7.99 0.20
CA ILE A 9 6.09 8.01 1.46
C ILE A 9 7.49 7.45 1.22
N ASP A 10 8.49 8.06 1.86
CA ASP A 10 9.86 7.58 1.81
C ASP A 10 10.17 6.85 3.10
N ILE A 11 10.82 5.70 2.97
CA ILE A 11 11.28 4.96 4.14
C ILE A 11 12.70 4.47 3.88
N LYS A 12 13.37 4.07 4.95
CA LYS A 12 14.70 3.51 4.81
C LYS A 12 14.64 2.02 5.06
N VAL A 13 14.86 1.23 4.03
CA VAL A 13 14.90 -0.22 4.12
C VAL A 13 15.98 -0.75 3.18
N GLY A 14 16.57 -1.86 3.54
CA GLY A 14 17.61 -2.45 2.71
C GLY A 14 18.80 -1.53 2.55
N ASP A 15 19.12 -0.78 3.61
CA ASP A 15 20.27 0.13 3.68
C ASP A 15 20.20 1.33 2.77
N LYS A 16 19.02 1.66 2.26
CA LYS A 16 18.90 2.91 1.50
C LYS A 16 17.46 3.41 1.57
N LYS A 17 17.30 4.67 1.21
CA LYS A 17 15.99 5.27 1.19
C LYS A 17 15.24 4.78 -0.05
N ARG A 18 13.99 4.39 0.15
CA ARG A 18 13.13 3.96 -0.95
C ARG A 18 11.82 4.69 -0.85
N THR A 19 11.24 4.95 -2.00
CA THR A 19 9.96 5.66 -2.09
C THR A 19 8.87 4.66 -2.42
N LEU A 20 7.78 4.75 -1.68
CA LEU A 20 6.57 3.97 -1.94
C LEU A 20 5.56 4.89 -2.60
N HIS A 21 4.94 4.41 -3.67
CA HIS A 21 3.92 5.20 -4.35
C HIS A 21 2.65 4.37 -4.48
N PHE A 22 1.59 4.80 -3.80
CA PHE A 22 0.33 4.09 -3.80
C PHE A 22 -0.52 4.57 -4.98
N SER A 23 -0.05 4.27 -6.18
CA SER A 23 -0.69 4.62 -7.43
C SER A 23 -1.57 3.47 -7.90
N MET A 24 -2.21 3.62 -9.05
CA MET A 24 -2.96 2.52 -9.63
C MET A 24 -2.04 1.35 -9.99
N ASN A 25 -0.77 1.64 -10.32
CA ASN A 25 0.19 0.56 -10.54
C ASN A 25 0.41 -0.24 -9.26
N PHE A 26 0.43 0.45 -8.12
CA PHE A 26 0.51 -0.24 -6.84
C PHE A 26 -0.70 -1.15 -6.64
N TRP A 27 -1.91 -0.64 -6.87
CA TRP A 27 -3.11 -1.43 -6.63
C TRP A 27 -3.18 -2.62 -7.57
N SER A 28 -2.72 -2.45 -8.81
CA SER A 28 -2.68 -3.55 -9.76
C SER A 28 -1.78 -4.67 -9.25
N GLU A 29 -0.59 -4.30 -8.79
CA GLU A 29 0.35 -5.31 -8.30
C GLU A 29 -0.11 -5.92 -6.99
N PHE A 30 -0.63 -5.08 -6.08
CA PHE A 30 -1.07 -5.55 -4.78
C PHE A 30 -2.22 -6.55 -4.91
N THR A 31 -3.21 -6.25 -5.74
CA THR A 31 -4.34 -7.15 -5.91
C THR A 31 -3.90 -8.46 -6.55
N GLU A 32 -2.93 -8.40 -7.46
CA GLU A 32 -2.39 -9.62 -8.05
C GLU A 32 -1.66 -10.45 -7.00
N GLN A 33 -0.82 -9.82 -6.18
CA GLN A 33 -0.08 -10.53 -5.16
C GLN A 33 -1.00 -11.19 -4.13
N MET A 34 -2.10 -10.51 -3.80
CA MET A 34 -3.04 -11.03 -2.82
C MET A 34 -4.09 -11.96 -3.42
N GLY A 35 -4.20 -12.00 -4.75
CA GLY A 35 -5.19 -12.84 -5.42
C GLY A 35 -6.61 -12.36 -5.20
N ILE A 36 -6.82 -11.06 -5.13
CA ILE A 36 -8.14 -10.49 -4.88
C ILE A 36 -8.52 -9.53 -6.00
N SER A 37 -9.79 -9.20 -6.06
CA SER A 37 -10.27 -8.22 -7.01
C SER A 37 -10.21 -6.83 -6.38
N LEU A 38 -10.36 -5.81 -7.21
CA LEU A 38 -10.37 -4.44 -6.75
C LEU A 38 -11.50 -4.21 -5.74
N GLN A 39 -12.65 -4.85 -5.94
CA GLN A 39 -13.78 -4.68 -5.04
C GLN A 39 -13.52 -5.22 -3.64
N ASP A 40 -12.55 -6.13 -3.50
CA ASP A 40 -12.28 -6.76 -2.21
C ASP A 40 -11.26 -6.01 -1.39
N ILE A 41 -10.70 -4.92 -1.91
CA ILE A 41 -9.64 -4.21 -1.21
C ILE A 41 -10.07 -3.76 0.18
N GLY A 42 -11.26 -3.20 0.30
CA GLY A 42 -11.74 -2.75 1.59
C GLY A 42 -11.80 -3.88 2.61
N ASN A 43 -12.23 -5.06 2.17
CA ASN A 43 -12.35 -6.21 3.07
C ASN A 43 -11.01 -6.66 3.61
N VAL A 44 -9.96 -6.55 2.80
CA VAL A 44 -8.64 -6.99 3.21
C VAL A 44 -8.15 -6.21 4.44
N PHE A 45 -8.54 -4.93 4.54
CA PHE A 45 -8.03 -4.08 5.60
C PHE A 45 -8.98 -3.90 6.77
N GLN A 46 -10.19 -4.46 6.71
CA GLN A 46 -11.17 -4.23 7.77
C GLN A 46 -10.77 -4.85 9.09
N ASN A 47 -10.10 -5.98 9.06
CA ASN A 47 -9.70 -6.69 10.27
C ASN A 47 -8.21 -6.58 10.53
N GLY A 48 -7.60 -5.54 10.00
CA GLY A 48 -6.16 -5.37 10.11
C GLY A 48 -5.49 -6.06 8.94
N ILE A 49 -4.19 -5.86 8.82
CA ILE A 49 -3.46 -6.42 7.70
C ILE A 49 -2.60 -7.57 8.19
N SER A 50 -2.59 -8.67 7.44
CA SER A 50 -1.76 -9.81 7.76
C SER A 50 -0.30 -9.51 7.41
N LEU A 51 0.62 -10.35 7.88
CA LEU A 51 2.02 -10.19 7.51
C LEU A 51 2.22 -10.38 6.02
N LYS A 52 1.50 -11.31 5.42
CA LYS A 52 1.54 -11.50 3.98
C LYS A 52 1.05 -10.25 3.26
N GLY A 53 -0.03 -9.65 3.77
CA GLY A 53 -0.56 -8.43 3.19
C GLY A 53 0.38 -7.25 3.35
N LEU A 54 1.03 -7.12 4.50
CA LEU A 54 1.98 -6.05 4.73
C LEU A 54 3.18 -6.17 3.78
N ARG A 55 3.69 -7.39 3.62
CA ARG A 55 4.80 -7.63 2.71
C ARG A 55 4.40 -7.28 1.28
N ALA A 56 3.23 -7.74 0.85
CA ALA A 56 2.74 -7.45 -0.49
C ALA A 56 2.53 -5.96 -0.70
N LEU A 57 2.02 -5.28 0.32
CA LEU A 57 1.76 -3.85 0.26
C LEU A 57 3.05 -3.07 0.04
N ILE A 58 4.05 -3.33 0.85
CA ILE A 58 5.30 -2.59 0.76
C ILE A 58 6.03 -2.91 -0.55
N TYR A 59 6.08 -4.18 -0.91
CA TYR A 59 6.69 -4.59 -2.17
C TYR A 59 6.02 -3.91 -3.36
N SER A 60 4.69 -3.95 -3.40
CA SER A 60 3.95 -3.39 -4.54
C SER A 60 4.13 -1.89 -4.66
N ALA A 61 4.23 -1.19 -3.52
CA ALA A 61 4.38 0.26 -3.54
C ALA A 61 5.78 0.68 -3.97
N ILE A 62 6.81 -0.05 -3.51
CA ILE A 62 8.18 0.24 -3.94
C ILE A 62 8.31 -0.08 -5.43
N LEU A 63 7.78 -1.21 -5.85
CA LEU A 63 7.85 -1.63 -7.24
C LEU A 63 7.15 -0.62 -8.15
N ALA A 64 5.98 -0.14 -7.74
CA ALA A 64 5.24 0.84 -8.53
C ALA A 64 6.09 2.09 -8.75
N ASN A 65 6.70 2.61 -7.69
CA ASN A 65 7.53 3.80 -7.81
C ASN A 65 8.72 3.55 -8.73
N ASP A 66 9.39 2.42 -8.55
CA ASP A 66 10.59 2.14 -9.32
C ASP A 66 10.28 1.96 -10.80
N GLN A 67 9.21 1.25 -11.11
CA GLN A 67 8.84 1.05 -12.51
C GLN A 67 8.38 2.35 -13.16
N GLU A 68 7.66 3.19 -12.41
CA GLU A 68 7.20 4.47 -12.96
C GLU A 68 8.35 5.40 -13.26
N ASN A 69 9.46 5.27 -12.54
CA ASN A 69 10.61 6.14 -12.70
C ASN A 69 11.76 5.50 -13.49
N GLY A 70 11.56 4.28 -13.95
CA GLY A 70 12.59 3.60 -14.74
C GLY A 70 13.78 3.15 -13.91
N ASN A 71 13.60 2.99 -12.62
CA ASN A 71 14.67 2.53 -11.74
C ASN A 71 14.87 1.03 -11.87
N ASP A 72 16.07 0.57 -11.56
CA ASP A 72 16.35 -0.87 -11.53
C ASP A 72 15.61 -1.52 -10.38
N VAL A 73 15.11 -2.73 -10.63
CA VAL A 73 14.43 -3.51 -9.60
C VAL A 73 15.34 -4.69 -9.25
N ASP A 74 16.03 -4.57 -8.12
CA ASP A 74 17.00 -5.58 -7.70
C ASP A 74 16.53 -6.33 -6.46
N TYR A 75 15.23 -6.43 -6.26
CA TYR A 75 14.61 -7.09 -5.12
C TYR A 75 13.37 -7.83 -5.58
N ASN A 76 12.91 -8.74 -4.73
CA ASN A 76 11.64 -9.42 -4.98
C ASN A 76 10.84 -9.38 -3.68
N ILE A 77 9.67 -10.02 -3.69
CA ILE A 77 8.79 -9.92 -2.53
C ILE A 77 9.42 -10.55 -1.28
N PHE A 78 10.27 -11.55 -1.46
CA PHE A 78 10.93 -12.17 -0.32
C PHE A 78 12.07 -11.31 0.21
N THR A 79 12.73 -10.56 -0.66
CA THR A 79 13.71 -9.56 -0.23
C THR A 79 13.04 -8.52 0.65
N VAL A 80 11.87 -8.03 0.22
CA VAL A 80 11.12 -7.06 0.98
C VAL A 80 10.70 -7.66 2.33
N GLY A 81 10.29 -8.92 2.31
CA GLY A 81 9.93 -9.59 3.56
C GLY A 81 11.06 -9.58 4.57
N ALA A 82 12.30 -9.78 4.11
CA ALA A 82 13.46 -9.72 5.01
C ALA A 82 13.66 -8.31 5.56
N TRP A 83 13.40 -7.28 4.76
CA TRP A 83 13.52 -5.90 5.23
C TRP A 83 12.52 -5.57 6.33
N LEU A 84 11.38 -6.26 6.37
CA LEU A 84 10.36 -5.99 7.38
C LEU A 84 10.87 -6.28 8.79
N ASP A 85 11.86 -7.15 8.93
CA ASP A 85 12.42 -7.44 10.23
C ASP A 85 13.01 -6.21 10.90
N ASP A 86 13.43 -5.23 10.10
CA ASP A 86 14.08 -4.03 10.61
C ASP A 86 13.16 -2.83 10.71
N LEU A 87 11.88 -2.99 10.34
CA LEU A 87 10.97 -1.86 10.38
C LEU A 87 10.34 -1.69 11.76
N GLU A 88 10.30 -0.45 12.20
CA GLU A 88 9.65 -0.12 13.46
C GLU A 88 8.15 0.01 13.26
N ALA A 89 7.40 -0.20 14.33
CA ALA A 89 5.95 -0.11 14.28
C ALA A 89 5.48 1.26 13.81
N GLU A 90 6.18 2.30 14.20
CA GLU A 90 5.82 3.66 13.79
C GLU A 90 5.94 3.82 12.27
N THR A 91 7.00 3.29 11.69
CA THR A 91 7.17 3.34 10.24
C THR A 91 6.05 2.58 9.54
N ILE A 92 5.69 1.42 10.06
CA ILE A 92 4.61 0.63 9.47
C ILE A 92 3.30 1.40 9.53
N ASN A 93 3.02 2.07 10.65
CA ASN A 93 1.82 2.89 10.77
C ASN A 93 1.82 4.03 9.76
N ASP A 94 2.97 4.66 9.55
CA ASP A 94 3.09 5.74 8.59
C ASP A 94 2.80 5.25 7.17
N ILE A 95 3.29 4.07 6.84
CA ILE A 95 3.06 3.47 5.53
C ILE A 95 1.57 3.20 5.33
N VAL A 96 0.94 2.58 6.32
CA VAL A 96 -0.48 2.26 6.23
C VAL A 96 -1.32 3.53 6.11
N ASN A 97 -0.96 4.57 6.88
CA ASN A 97 -1.67 5.83 6.79
C ASN A 97 -1.53 6.48 5.41
N ALA A 98 -0.34 6.42 4.83
CA ALA A 98 -0.13 6.98 3.49
C ALA A 98 -0.98 6.23 2.46
N MET A 99 -1.07 4.91 2.60
CA MET A 99 -1.90 4.11 1.72
C MET A 99 -3.37 4.48 1.86
N LEU A 100 -3.84 4.64 3.11
CA LEU A 100 -5.24 4.95 3.35
C LEU A 100 -5.64 6.31 2.81
N GLN A 101 -4.66 7.21 2.64
CA GLN A 101 -4.93 8.52 2.09
C GLN A 101 -4.80 8.57 0.58
N SER A 102 -4.36 7.47 -0.04
CA SER A 102 -4.25 7.42 -1.49
C SER A 102 -5.63 7.26 -2.11
N LYS A 103 -5.69 7.40 -3.42
CA LYS A 103 -6.96 7.31 -4.12
C LYS A 103 -7.02 6.06 -4.97
N ILE A 104 -8.22 5.49 -5.03
CA ILE A 104 -8.50 4.39 -5.92
C ILE A 104 -9.66 4.85 -6.79
N LEU A 105 -9.42 4.94 -8.10
CA LEU A 105 -10.48 5.29 -9.05
C LEU A 105 -11.22 6.58 -8.63
N GLY A 106 -10.46 7.55 -8.13
CA GLY A 106 -11.03 8.84 -7.78
C GLY A 106 -11.51 8.98 -6.36
N ASN A 107 -11.51 7.87 -5.58
CA ASN A 107 -11.98 7.90 -4.20
C ASN A 107 -10.83 7.54 -3.28
N SER A 108 -10.79 8.13 -2.10
CA SER A 108 -9.79 7.72 -1.14
C SER A 108 -10.14 6.33 -0.60
N LEU A 109 -9.13 5.55 -0.29
CA LEU A 109 -9.36 4.22 0.26
C LEU A 109 -10.07 4.31 1.60
N ASN A 110 -9.72 5.33 2.39
CA ASN A 110 -10.34 5.52 3.69
C ASN A 110 -11.86 5.68 3.56
N ALA A 111 -12.30 6.45 2.58
CA ALA A 111 -13.73 6.61 2.34
C ALA A 111 -14.38 5.30 1.90
N GLU A 112 -13.68 4.51 1.08
CA GLU A 112 -14.20 3.22 0.65
C GLU A 112 -14.37 2.27 1.81
N MET A 113 -13.44 2.27 2.73
CA MET A 113 -13.52 1.40 3.89
C MET A 113 -14.62 1.80 4.84
N GLU A 114 -14.96 3.08 4.87
CA GLU A 114 -16.00 3.55 5.77
C GLU A 114 -17.40 3.38 5.24
N LYS A 115 -17.53 3.06 3.96
CA LYS A 115 -18.85 2.81 3.43
C LYS A 115 -19.42 1.56 4.06
N PRO A 116 -20.57 1.69 4.67
CA PRO A 116 -21.18 0.50 5.24
C PRO A 116 -21.51 -0.44 4.12
N GLY A 117 -21.23 -1.49 4.28
CA GLY A 117 -21.45 -2.43 3.23
C GLY A 117 -22.87 -2.47 2.85
N LYS A 118 -22.32 -1.23 3.47
CA LYS A 118 -22.70 -0.94 3.67
C LYS A 118 -23.63 -0.87 3.64
N VAL A 119 -23.95 -0.76 3.67
CA VAL A 119 -24.63 -0.53 3.88
C VAL A 119 -25.29 -0.03 3.83
N LYS A 120 -25.59 0.32 3.69
CA LYS A 120 -26.19 0.81 3.78
C LYS A 120 -26.74 1.28 3.54
N PRO A 121 -27.16 1.37 3.55
CA PRO A 121 -27.80 1.93 3.54
C PRO A 121 -28.27 2.57 3.33
N SER A 122 -28.62 2.60 3.41
CA SER A 122 -29.01 3.14 3.45
C SER A 122 -29.49 3.81 3.34
N LYS A 123 -29.73 3.82 3.42
CA LYS A 123 -30.07 4.37 3.42
C LYS A 123 -30.42 4.77 3.35
N LYS A 124 -30.85 4.70 3.28
CA LYS A 124 -30.99 4.95 3.36
C LYS A 124 -31.05 5.25 3.29
#